data_08d341de55a94b7d053fb5910e958339
#
_entry.id   08d341de55a94b7d053fb5910e958339
#
_cell.length_a   1.000
_cell.length_b   1.000
_cell.length_c   1.000
_cell.angle_alpha   90.00
_cell.angle_beta   90.00
_cell.angle_gamma   90.00
#
_symmetry.space_group_name_H-M   'P 1'
#
loop_
_entity.id
_entity.type
_entity.pdbx_description
1 polymer ?
#
loop_
_entity_poly.entity_id
_entity_poly.type
_entity_poly.pdbx_seq_one_letter_code
_entity_poly.pdbx_strand_id
1 'polypeptide(L)'
;MNRDIIGILGGSGFLGQELVSILCKSGFQVRVFSRNATYNKSINLIGDLGQVTTFSGNVNDQAKLENFIQKCDVVINLVALFFEYGNQNFKNIHIDAPIKIANISKKYEIKQLIHISDRWADENSISKSSKSRGIAEKRIKEIFDESIIVRLDVL
;
A
#
# COMPACT_ATOMS: atom_id res chain seq x y z
N MET A 1 11.01 -0.13 24.30
CA MET A 1 9.92 0.60 23.63
C MET A 1 9.40 -0.25 22.49
N ASN A 2 8.12 -0.60 22.55
CA ASN A 2 7.49 -1.31 21.42
C ASN A 2 7.32 -0.29 20.29
N ARG A 3 8.07 -0.43 19.20
CA ARG A 3 8.01 0.48 18.05
C ARG A 3 6.90 0.01 17.14
N ASP A 4 6.06 0.94 16.66
CA ASP A 4 5.04 0.62 15.68
C ASP A 4 5.65 -0.01 14.42
N ILE A 5 4.97 -1.02 13.90
CA ILE A 5 5.33 -1.73 12.68
C ILE A 5 4.55 -1.14 11.52
N ILE A 6 5.25 -0.54 10.58
CA ILE A 6 4.65 0.10 9.41
C ILE A 6 4.73 -0.84 8.21
N GLY A 7 3.59 -1.27 7.72
CA GLY A 7 3.47 -2.07 6.50
C GLY A 7 3.32 -1.20 5.26
N ILE A 8 4.17 -1.37 4.26
CA ILE A 8 4.13 -0.61 3.00
C ILE A 8 3.89 -1.56 1.83
N LEU A 9 2.72 -1.46 1.21
CA LEU A 9 2.43 -2.15 -0.04
C LEU A 9 2.91 -1.29 -1.22
N GLY A 10 3.73 -1.87 -2.10
CA GLY A 10 4.41 -1.13 -3.16
C GLY A 10 5.70 -0.43 -2.72
N GLY A 11 6.26 -0.81 -1.56
CA GLY A 11 7.45 -0.19 -0.99
C GLY A 11 8.74 -0.37 -1.79
N SER A 12 8.74 -1.19 -2.84
CA SER A 12 9.90 -1.34 -3.75
C SER A 12 9.89 -0.32 -4.91
N GLY A 13 8.83 0.46 -5.06
CA GLY A 13 8.74 1.53 -6.05
C GLY A 13 9.54 2.77 -5.64
N PHE A 14 9.58 3.78 -6.52
CA PHE A 14 10.31 5.04 -6.30
C PHE A 14 9.90 5.72 -4.98
N LEU A 15 8.62 6.06 -4.83
CA LEU A 15 8.10 6.68 -3.61
C LEU A 15 8.27 5.75 -2.38
N GLY A 16 8.09 4.44 -2.59
CA GLY A 16 8.18 3.45 -1.53
C GLY A 16 9.56 3.38 -0.90
N GLN A 17 10.63 3.38 -1.68
CA GLN A 17 12.01 3.32 -1.16
C GLN A 17 12.36 4.55 -0.34
N GLU A 18 11.95 5.75 -0.79
CA GLU A 18 12.14 6.99 -0.04
C GLU A 18 11.38 6.95 1.29
N LEU A 19 10.12 6.50 1.26
CA LEU A 19 9.30 6.37 2.47
C LEU A 19 9.91 5.36 3.46
N VAL A 20 10.38 4.21 2.98
CA VAL A 20 11.09 3.22 3.81
C VAL A 20 12.30 3.85 4.48
N SER A 21 13.11 4.62 3.73
CA SER A 21 14.29 5.30 4.27
C SER A 21 13.93 6.30 5.38
N ILE A 22 12.92 7.13 5.15
CA ILE A 22 12.46 8.14 6.13
C ILE A 22 11.94 7.45 7.40
N LEU A 23 11.12 6.42 7.27
CA LEU A 23 10.55 5.70 8.41
C LEU A 23 11.63 4.97 9.22
N CYS A 24 12.62 4.37 8.56
CA CYS A 24 13.75 3.76 9.24
C CYS A 24 14.56 4.80 10.04
N LYS A 25 14.87 5.96 9.44
CA LYS A 25 15.56 7.06 10.15
C LYS A 25 14.75 7.57 11.33
N SER A 26 13.42 7.52 11.26
CA SER A 26 12.51 7.88 12.35
C SER A 26 12.36 6.78 13.40
N GLY A 27 13.04 5.65 13.23
CA GLY A 27 13.12 4.57 14.21
C GLY A 27 11.98 3.53 14.14
N PHE A 28 11.12 3.56 13.12
CA PHE A 28 10.06 2.54 12.94
C PHE A 28 10.62 1.22 12.43
N GLN A 29 9.92 0.13 12.75
CA GLN A 29 10.07 -1.15 12.07
C GLN A 29 9.26 -1.12 10.79
N VAL A 30 9.85 -1.51 9.66
CA VAL A 30 9.21 -1.43 8.35
C VAL A 30 9.05 -2.80 7.71
N ARG A 31 7.86 -3.11 7.25
CA ARG A 31 7.55 -4.29 6.44
C ARG A 31 7.22 -3.85 5.03
N VAL A 32 7.87 -4.42 4.04
CA VAL A 32 7.67 -4.06 2.62
C VAL A 32 7.03 -5.22 1.88
N PHE A 33 5.89 -4.97 1.24
CA PHE A 33 5.20 -5.93 0.37
C PHE A 33 5.26 -5.47 -1.08
N SER A 34 5.81 -6.29 -1.96
CA SER A 34 5.76 -6.06 -3.40
C SER A 34 5.97 -7.37 -4.15
N ARG A 35 5.74 -7.36 -5.47
CA ARG A 35 5.88 -8.56 -6.32
C ARG A 35 7.29 -9.16 -6.25
N ASN A 36 8.30 -8.34 -6.19
CA ASN A 36 9.73 -8.72 -6.24
C ASN A 36 10.52 -8.22 -5.02
N ALA A 37 9.87 -8.05 -3.86
CA ALA A 37 10.52 -7.45 -2.68
C ALA A 37 11.77 -8.22 -2.23
N THR A 38 11.72 -9.55 -2.23
CA THR A 38 12.83 -10.39 -1.79
C THR A 38 14.04 -10.38 -2.74
N TYR A 39 13.83 -10.03 -4.00
CA TYR A 39 14.91 -9.90 -5.00
C TYR A 39 15.52 -8.50 -5.05
N ASN A 40 14.84 -7.51 -4.48
CA ASN A 40 15.34 -6.13 -4.43
C ASN A 40 16.29 -5.95 -3.24
N LYS A 41 17.55 -6.29 -3.43
CA LYS A 41 18.58 -6.21 -2.38
C LYS A 41 18.76 -4.79 -1.82
N SER A 42 18.47 -3.74 -2.61
CA SER A 42 18.65 -2.35 -2.16
C SER A 42 17.72 -2.01 -0.99
N ILE A 43 16.51 -2.54 -0.95
CA ILE A 43 15.56 -2.30 0.16
C ILE A 43 16.09 -2.90 1.47
N ASN A 44 16.72 -4.07 1.41
CA ASN A 44 17.26 -4.73 2.59
C ASN A 44 18.50 -4.02 3.17
N LEU A 45 19.07 -3.08 2.43
CA LEU A 45 20.19 -2.25 2.88
C LEU A 45 19.74 -0.91 3.48
N ILE A 46 18.42 -0.63 3.48
CA ILE A 46 17.86 0.58 4.08
C ILE A 46 17.66 0.32 5.58
N GLY A 47 18.11 1.25 6.40
CA GLY A 47 17.96 1.17 7.86
C GLY A 47 18.97 0.25 8.54
N ASP A 48 18.73 0.01 9.83
CA ASP A 48 19.57 -0.85 10.65
C ASP A 48 19.28 -2.33 10.40
N LEU A 49 20.19 -3.21 10.81
CA LEU A 49 20.04 -4.66 10.66
C LEU A 49 18.72 -5.15 11.29
N GLY A 50 17.89 -5.80 10.49
CA GLY A 50 16.59 -6.32 10.91
C GLY A 50 15.47 -5.28 11.04
N GLN A 51 15.72 -4.03 10.72
CA GLN A 51 14.71 -2.96 10.77
C GLN A 51 13.71 -3.05 9.60
N VAL A 52 14.15 -3.53 8.44
CA VAL A 52 13.31 -3.75 7.26
C VAL A 52 13.13 -5.23 7.00
N THR A 53 11.88 -5.65 6.80
CA THR A 53 11.55 -7.04 6.40
C THR A 53 10.76 -7.03 5.10
N THR A 54 11.17 -7.84 4.14
CA THR A 54 10.56 -7.87 2.80
C THR A 54 9.68 -9.10 2.58
N PHE A 55 8.55 -8.91 1.91
CA PHE A 55 7.57 -9.94 1.58
C PHE A 55 7.23 -9.87 0.09
N SER A 56 7.41 -10.98 -0.61
CA SER A 56 7.04 -11.08 -2.02
C SER A 56 5.63 -11.64 -2.19
N GLY A 57 4.81 -10.92 -2.93
CA GLY A 57 3.44 -11.33 -3.22
C GLY A 57 2.71 -10.43 -4.20
N ASN A 58 1.58 -10.93 -4.68
CA ASN A 58 0.64 -10.16 -5.47
C ASN A 58 -0.45 -9.60 -4.54
N VAL A 59 -0.82 -8.34 -4.70
CA VAL A 59 -1.90 -7.70 -3.92
C VAL A 59 -3.28 -8.33 -4.13
N ASN A 60 -3.42 -9.18 -5.15
CA ASN A 60 -4.63 -9.98 -5.36
C ASN A 60 -4.64 -11.30 -4.58
N ASP A 61 -3.51 -11.71 -3.99
CA ASP A 61 -3.38 -12.91 -3.16
C ASP A 61 -3.83 -12.61 -1.74
N GLN A 62 -5.05 -13.02 -1.41
CA GLN A 62 -5.69 -12.78 -0.11
C GLN A 62 -4.85 -13.31 1.06
N ALA A 63 -4.36 -14.54 0.95
CA ALA A 63 -3.62 -15.18 2.05
C ALA A 63 -2.29 -14.46 2.34
N LYS A 64 -1.57 -14.04 1.29
CA LYS A 64 -0.33 -13.29 1.46
C LYS A 64 -0.56 -11.90 2.02
N LEU A 65 -1.64 -11.21 1.58
CA LEU A 65 -2.03 -9.93 2.16
C LEU A 65 -2.38 -10.06 3.64
N GLU A 66 -3.17 -11.05 4.03
CA GLU A 66 -3.52 -11.27 5.43
C GLU A 66 -2.28 -11.54 6.28
N ASN A 67 -1.40 -12.45 5.85
CA ASN A 67 -0.15 -12.75 6.56
C ASN A 67 0.76 -11.52 6.71
N PHE A 68 0.72 -10.61 5.74
CA PHE A 68 1.48 -9.36 5.78
C PHE A 68 0.85 -8.35 6.74
N ILE A 69 -0.44 -8.04 6.57
CA ILE A 69 -1.15 -6.96 7.25
C ILE A 69 -1.35 -7.25 8.74
N GLN A 70 -1.70 -8.47 9.12
CA GLN A 70 -2.02 -8.84 10.50
C GLN A 70 -0.91 -8.54 11.54
N LYS A 71 0.32 -8.29 11.07
CA LYS A 71 1.47 -7.98 11.92
C LYS A 71 1.91 -6.52 11.82
N CYS A 72 1.07 -5.65 11.26
CA CYS A 72 1.33 -4.23 11.12
C CYS A 72 0.48 -3.44 12.12
N ASP A 73 0.99 -2.33 12.59
CA ASP A 73 0.21 -1.33 13.33
C ASP A 73 -0.41 -0.30 12.38
N VAL A 74 0.34 0.08 11.35
CA VAL A 74 -0.07 1.02 10.30
C VAL A 74 0.17 0.37 8.94
N VAL A 75 -0.75 0.58 8.02
CA VAL A 75 -0.66 0.08 6.64
C VAL A 75 -0.70 1.25 5.66
N ILE A 76 0.28 1.31 4.76
CA ILE A 76 0.37 2.33 3.71
C ILE A 76 0.30 1.64 2.36
N ASN A 77 -0.72 1.97 1.57
CA ASN A 77 -0.89 1.43 0.22
C ASN A 77 -0.42 2.42 -0.84
N LEU A 78 0.70 2.09 -1.49
CA LEU A 78 1.29 2.85 -2.61
C LEU A 78 1.06 2.16 -3.96
N VAL A 79 0.34 1.03 -3.98
CA VAL A 79 0.20 0.22 -5.21
C VAL A 79 -0.71 0.92 -6.19
N ALA A 80 -0.21 1.19 -7.39
CA ALA A 80 -0.94 1.81 -8.47
C ALA A 80 -0.44 1.33 -9.84
N LEU A 81 -1.25 1.55 -10.88
CA LEU A 81 -0.89 1.37 -12.30
C LEU A 81 -0.99 2.70 -13.03
N PHE A 82 -0.05 2.96 -13.92
CA PHE A 82 -0.14 4.07 -14.88
C PHE A 82 -0.95 3.67 -16.13
N PHE A 83 -0.83 2.42 -16.56
CA PHE A 83 -1.53 1.85 -17.71
C PHE A 83 -1.82 0.37 -17.49
N GLU A 84 -2.86 -0.12 -18.17
CA GLU A 84 -3.24 -1.54 -18.11
C GLU A 84 -2.33 -2.38 -19.01
N TYR A 85 -1.87 -3.52 -18.51
CA TYR A 85 -1.05 -4.47 -19.25
C TYR A 85 -1.31 -5.92 -18.82
N GLY A 86 -1.66 -6.78 -19.77
CA GLY A 86 -1.96 -8.18 -19.51
C GLY A 86 -3.09 -8.34 -18.48
N ASN A 87 -2.83 -9.11 -17.43
CA ASN A 87 -3.79 -9.32 -16.34
C ASN A 87 -3.82 -8.18 -15.30
N GLN A 88 -2.97 -7.17 -15.47
CA GLN A 88 -2.96 -6.00 -14.59
C GLN A 88 -3.87 -4.93 -15.20
N ASN A 89 -4.99 -4.70 -14.58
CA ASN A 89 -5.97 -3.71 -15.00
C ASN A 89 -6.36 -2.81 -13.82
N PHE A 90 -6.96 -1.66 -14.13
CA PHE A 90 -7.35 -0.68 -13.11
C PHE A 90 -8.35 -1.26 -12.12
N LYS A 91 -9.26 -2.12 -12.56
CA LYS A 91 -10.21 -2.75 -11.65
C LYS A 91 -9.50 -3.55 -10.57
N ASN A 92 -8.59 -4.46 -10.96
CA ASN A 92 -7.92 -5.35 -10.02
C ASN A 92 -6.97 -4.60 -9.07
N ILE A 93 -6.28 -3.56 -9.56
CA ILE A 93 -5.23 -2.88 -8.80
C ILE A 93 -5.73 -1.62 -8.12
N HIS A 94 -6.59 -0.82 -8.75
CA HIS A 94 -7.09 0.43 -8.15
C HIS A 94 -8.37 0.23 -7.34
N ILE A 95 -9.17 -0.81 -7.59
CA ILE A 95 -10.44 -1.03 -6.88
C ILE A 95 -10.36 -2.26 -5.97
N ASP A 96 -10.16 -3.45 -6.55
CA ASP A 96 -10.31 -4.70 -5.80
C ASP A 96 -9.21 -4.86 -4.73
N ALA A 97 -7.95 -4.53 -5.06
CA ALA A 97 -6.84 -4.63 -4.12
C ALA A 97 -6.98 -3.66 -2.92
N PRO A 98 -7.24 -2.36 -3.10
CA PRO A 98 -7.48 -1.45 -1.97
C PRO A 98 -8.67 -1.84 -1.10
N ILE A 99 -9.76 -2.35 -1.68
CA ILE A 99 -10.91 -2.88 -0.94
C ILE A 99 -10.50 -4.07 -0.06
N LYS A 100 -9.73 -5.01 -0.60
CA LYS A 100 -9.19 -6.15 0.18
C LYS A 100 -8.32 -5.65 1.32
N ILE A 101 -7.40 -4.72 1.03
CA ILE A 101 -6.52 -4.13 2.05
C ILE A 101 -7.35 -3.48 3.17
N ALA A 102 -8.35 -2.69 2.84
CA ALA A 102 -9.22 -2.05 3.82
C ALA A 102 -9.99 -3.07 4.68
N ASN A 103 -10.58 -4.10 4.07
CA ASN A 103 -11.27 -5.17 4.80
C ASN A 103 -10.33 -5.93 5.75
N ILE A 104 -9.13 -6.27 5.30
CA ILE A 104 -8.14 -6.96 6.11
C ILE A 104 -7.66 -6.06 7.25
N SER A 105 -7.39 -4.79 6.96
CA SER A 105 -6.98 -3.80 7.96
C SER A 105 -8.03 -3.64 9.05
N LYS A 106 -9.32 -3.57 8.69
CA LYS A 106 -10.42 -3.54 9.64
C LYS A 106 -10.53 -4.82 10.46
N LYS A 107 -10.43 -5.99 9.80
CA LYS A 107 -10.49 -7.30 10.46
C LYS A 107 -9.42 -7.47 11.55
N TYR A 108 -8.21 -6.95 11.32
CA TYR A 108 -7.09 -7.05 12.26
C TYR A 108 -6.88 -5.78 13.10
N GLU A 109 -7.87 -4.89 13.12
CA GLU A 109 -7.89 -3.68 13.94
C GLU A 109 -6.60 -2.84 13.81
N ILE A 110 -6.12 -2.70 12.57
CA ILE A 110 -4.96 -1.87 12.26
C ILE A 110 -5.22 -0.43 12.70
N LYS A 111 -4.29 0.18 13.43
CA LYS A 111 -4.46 1.54 13.99
C LYS A 111 -4.75 2.58 12.92
N GLN A 112 -4.09 2.47 11.75
CA GLN A 112 -4.23 3.45 10.67
C GLN A 112 -4.03 2.80 9.30
N LEU A 113 -4.95 3.05 8.38
CA LEU A 113 -4.80 2.77 6.96
C LEU A 113 -4.58 4.08 6.19
N ILE A 114 -3.48 4.17 5.45
CA ILE A 114 -3.16 5.31 4.57
C ILE A 114 -3.17 4.81 3.13
N HIS A 115 -4.00 5.39 2.29
CA HIS A 115 -4.07 5.07 0.86
C HIS A 115 -3.59 6.25 0.02
N ILE A 116 -2.58 6.00 -0.80
CA ILE A 116 -2.07 7.00 -1.74
C ILE A 116 -2.87 6.93 -3.02
N SER A 117 -3.50 8.04 -3.34
CA SER A 117 -4.35 8.23 -4.50
C SER A 117 -3.82 9.35 -5.41
N ASP A 118 -4.58 9.70 -6.41
CA ASP A 118 -4.25 10.70 -7.43
C ASP A 118 -5.13 11.95 -7.24
N ARG A 119 -4.59 13.15 -7.49
CA ARG A 119 -5.35 14.40 -7.39
C ARG A 119 -6.60 14.43 -8.29
N TRP A 120 -6.58 13.66 -9.37
CA TRP A 120 -7.68 13.57 -10.34
C TRP A 120 -8.65 12.42 -10.07
N ALA A 121 -8.54 11.76 -8.91
CA ALA A 121 -9.46 10.70 -8.53
C ALA A 121 -10.89 11.22 -8.43
N ASP A 122 -11.79 10.67 -9.27
CA ASP A 122 -13.20 11.04 -9.34
C ASP A 122 -14.01 9.87 -9.91
N GLU A 123 -15.00 9.38 -9.15
CA GLU A 123 -15.84 8.24 -9.56
C GLU A 123 -16.67 8.54 -10.83
N ASN A 124 -16.87 9.81 -11.18
CA ASN A 124 -17.59 10.25 -12.37
C ASN A 124 -16.68 10.60 -13.55
N SER A 125 -15.36 10.47 -13.39
CA SER A 125 -14.40 10.79 -14.45
C SER A 125 -14.59 9.95 -15.71
N ILE A 126 -14.33 10.57 -16.88
CA ILE A 126 -14.27 9.89 -18.17
C ILE A 126 -13.00 9.01 -18.24
N SER A 127 -11.92 9.43 -17.58
CA SER A 127 -10.69 8.66 -17.48
C SER A 127 -10.90 7.40 -16.64
N LYS A 128 -10.64 6.22 -17.22
CA LYS A 128 -10.74 4.94 -16.50
C LYS A 128 -9.84 4.89 -15.27
N SER A 129 -8.64 5.45 -15.34
CA SER A 129 -7.70 5.51 -14.21
C SER A 129 -8.24 6.38 -13.08
N SER A 130 -8.64 7.62 -13.38
CA SER A 130 -9.19 8.55 -12.38
C SER A 130 -10.49 8.02 -11.77
N LYS A 131 -11.37 7.45 -12.60
CA LYS A 131 -12.62 6.83 -12.16
C LYS A 131 -12.38 5.68 -11.19
N SER A 132 -11.47 4.77 -11.53
CA SER A 132 -11.17 3.62 -10.68
C SER A 132 -10.62 4.04 -9.31
N ARG A 133 -9.80 5.09 -9.26
CA ARG A 133 -9.27 5.65 -8.01
C ARG A 133 -10.36 6.33 -7.18
N GLY A 134 -11.25 7.10 -7.80
CA GLY A 134 -12.39 7.73 -7.11
C GLY A 134 -13.32 6.68 -6.48
N ILE A 135 -13.62 5.61 -7.21
CA ILE A 135 -14.39 4.47 -6.69
C ILE A 135 -13.68 3.83 -5.49
N ALA A 136 -12.36 3.61 -5.58
CA ALA A 136 -11.57 3.02 -4.51
C ALA A 136 -11.60 3.88 -3.24
N GLU A 137 -11.38 5.19 -3.35
CA GLU A 137 -11.43 6.11 -2.21
C GLU A 137 -12.74 6.03 -1.44
N LYS A 138 -13.86 6.06 -2.16
CA LYS A 138 -15.20 5.94 -1.60
C LYS A 138 -15.37 4.61 -0.87
N ARG A 139 -15.01 3.51 -1.52
CA ARG A 139 -15.14 2.17 -0.93
C ARG A 139 -14.23 1.96 0.29
N ILE A 140 -13.00 2.47 0.26
CA ILE A 140 -12.09 2.43 1.41
C ILE A 140 -12.74 3.14 2.60
N LYS A 141 -13.29 4.35 2.38
CA LYS A 141 -13.95 5.14 3.44
C LYS A 141 -15.21 4.45 4.01
N GLU A 142 -15.99 3.77 3.18
CA GLU A 142 -17.15 2.99 3.62
C GLU A 142 -16.73 1.79 4.51
N ILE A 143 -15.57 1.17 4.24
CA ILE A 143 -15.07 0.00 4.96
C ILE A 143 -14.29 0.41 6.22
N PHE A 144 -13.36 1.34 6.08
CA PHE A 144 -12.46 1.83 7.11
C PHE A 144 -12.54 3.36 7.17
N ASP A 145 -13.53 3.85 7.92
CA ASP A 145 -13.88 5.29 7.98
C ASP A 145 -12.71 6.18 8.42
N GLU A 146 -11.91 5.69 9.39
CA GLU A 146 -10.74 6.41 9.90
C GLU A 146 -9.54 6.39 8.95
N SER A 147 -9.63 5.75 7.78
CA SER A 147 -8.53 5.73 6.80
C SER A 147 -8.16 7.15 6.34
N ILE A 148 -6.89 7.35 6.05
CA ILE A 148 -6.38 8.60 5.45
C ILE A 148 -6.19 8.37 3.95
N ILE A 149 -6.82 9.21 3.12
CA ILE A 149 -6.60 9.25 1.69
C ILE A 149 -5.68 10.44 1.39
N VAL A 150 -4.53 10.16 0.80
CA VAL A 150 -3.56 11.19 0.38
C VAL A 150 -3.56 11.24 -1.13
N ARG A 151 -3.99 12.36 -1.71
CA ARG A 151 -3.96 12.59 -3.15
C ARG A 151 -2.67 13.29 -3.53
N LEU A 152 -1.89 12.64 -4.36
CA LEU A 152 -0.65 13.20 -4.90
C LEU A 152 -0.88 13.70 -6.33
N ASP A 153 -0.13 14.72 -6.71
CA ASP A 153 0.04 15.09 -8.12
C ASP A 153 1.04 14.14 -8.78
N VAL A 154 1.17 14.21 -10.09
CA VAL A 154 2.12 13.37 -10.85
C VAL A 154 3.52 13.57 -10.28
N LEU A 155 4.14 12.45 -9.91
CA LEU A 155 5.53 12.38 -9.48
C LEU A 155 6.45 12.22 -10.68
#